data_5877b3158d22c1a86882739b3d3f068a
#
_entry.id   5877b3158d22c1a86882739b3d3f068a
#
_cell.length_a   1.000
_cell.length_b   1.000
_cell.length_c   1.000
_cell.angle_alpha   90.00
_cell.angle_beta   90.00
_cell.angle_gamma   90.00
#
_symmetry.space_group_name_H-M   'P 1'
#
loop_
_entity.id
_entity.type
_entity.pdbx_description
1 polymer ?
#
loop_
_entity_poly.entity_id
_entity_poly.type
_entity_poly.pdbx_seq_one_letter_code
_entity_poly.pdbx_strand_id
1 'polypeptide(L)'
;TVSPQDVLVFSYIGFKNKEIKVGKQRTLAITLEDDAEELPELLIVGSRAGGRTKVDSPVPVDVFDVAKTSKVQPQVNINQILNSVAPSFTSTTQVVSDGSDHLDPAQLRGLGPDQTLVLLNGKRRHTSAFINVNGTPGRGTVGTDLNAIPSFALSKIEVLRDGASAQYGSDAIAGVMNLALKREKGLSTQLSLGGHLTPKAKDH
;
A
#
# COMPACT_ATOMS: atom_id res chain seq x y z
N THR A 1 22.77 19.38 -39.79
CA THR A 1 21.74 19.74 -40.79
C THR A 1 20.87 18.51 -40.95
N VAL A 2 19.55 18.65 -40.76
CA VAL A 2 18.59 17.55 -40.81
C VAL A 2 17.87 17.67 -42.17
N SER A 3 17.72 16.55 -42.87
CA SER A 3 17.00 16.49 -44.15
C SER A 3 15.49 16.45 -43.91
N PRO A 4 14.66 16.97 -44.82
CA PRO A 4 13.20 16.88 -44.73
C PRO A 4 12.66 15.43 -44.67
N GLN A 5 13.47 14.46 -45.05
CA GLN A 5 13.12 13.04 -45.06
C GLN A 5 13.53 12.31 -43.77
N ASP A 6 14.29 12.97 -42.89
CA ASP A 6 14.78 12.36 -41.66
C ASP A 6 13.65 12.20 -40.64
N VAL A 7 13.75 11.12 -39.86
CA VAL A 7 12.82 10.83 -38.75
C VAL A 7 13.55 11.14 -37.46
N LEU A 8 12.98 12.01 -36.67
CA LEU A 8 13.46 12.28 -35.31
C LEU A 8 12.72 11.40 -34.32
N VAL A 9 13.47 10.71 -33.49
CA VAL A 9 12.91 9.88 -32.40
C VAL A 9 13.11 10.64 -31.09
N PHE A 10 12.00 10.92 -30.44
CA PHE A 10 11.97 11.57 -29.12
C PHE A 10 11.73 10.52 -28.06
N SER A 11 12.67 10.41 -27.13
CA SER A 11 12.65 9.45 -26.02
C SER A 11 12.91 10.18 -24.72
N TYR A 12 12.05 9.97 -23.73
CA TYR A 12 12.24 10.46 -22.36
C TYR A 12 11.73 9.41 -21.38
N ILE A 13 12.42 9.29 -20.24
CA ILE A 13 12.06 8.27 -19.22
C ILE A 13 10.64 8.53 -18.72
N GLY A 14 9.76 7.52 -18.81
CA GLY A 14 8.36 7.61 -18.41
C GLY A 14 7.41 8.08 -19.50
N PHE A 15 7.89 8.24 -20.74
CA PHE A 15 7.06 8.63 -21.90
C PHE A 15 7.26 7.67 -23.06
N LYS A 16 6.21 7.48 -23.85
CA LYS A 16 6.27 6.68 -25.08
C LYS A 16 7.20 7.35 -26.10
N ASN A 17 8.04 6.54 -26.73
CA ASN A 17 8.86 7.03 -27.83
C ASN A 17 7.97 7.54 -28.96
N LYS A 18 8.25 8.73 -29.44
CA LYS A 18 7.51 9.35 -30.53
C LYS A 18 8.42 9.63 -31.70
N GLU A 19 8.05 9.11 -32.87
CA GLU A 19 8.78 9.32 -34.11
C GLU A 19 8.06 10.35 -34.98
N ILE A 20 8.79 11.36 -35.45
CA ILE A 20 8.21 12.43 -36.28
C ILE A 20 9.15 12.69 -37.46
N LYS A 21 8.58 12.69 -38.67
CA LYS A 21 9.30 13.14 -39.87
C LYS A 21 9.43 14.66 -39.87
N VAL A 22 10.64 15.14 -40.11
CA VAL A 22 10.98 16.57 -40.01
C VAL A 22 10.18 17.41 -41.03
N GLY A 23 9.98 16.94 -42.25
CA GLY A 23 9.23 17.63 -43.26
C GLY A 23 9.83 19.02 -43.60
N LYS A 24 8.96 20.00 -43.85
CA LYS A 24 9.32 21.40 -44.16
C LYS A 24 9.21 22.34 -42.95
N GLN A 25 8.91 21.79 -41.75
CA GLN A 25 8.69 22.59 -40.56
C GLN A 25 10.01 22.96 -39.89
N ARG A 26 10.16 24.24 -39.51
CA ARG A 26 11.34 24.73 -38.83
C ARG A 26 11.23 24.65 -37.29
N THR A 27 10.04 24.49 -36.77
CA THR A 27 9.75 24.38 -35.34
C THR A 27 8.75 23.22 -35.15
N LEU A 28 9.11 22.25 -34.30
CA LEU A 28 8.27 21.13 -33.94
C LEU A 28 7.87 21.29 -32.49
N ALA A 29 6.57 21.43 -32.23
CA ALA A 29 6.01 21.30 -30.89
C ALA A 29 5.62 19.84 -30.67
N ILE A 30 6.22 19.19 -29.66
CA ILE A 30 6.03 17.77 -29.42
C ILE A 30 5.46 17.58 -28.04
N THR A 31 4.32 16.93 -27.95
CA THR A 31 3.76 16.42 -26.71
C THR A 31 4.04 14.93 -26.67
N LEU A 32 4.77 14.49 -25.66
CA LEU A 32 4.98 13.08 -25.36
C LEU A 32 3.79 12.58 -24.52
N GLU A 33 3.35 11.38 -24.82
CA GLU A 33 2.33 10.69 -24.02
C GLU A 33 3.02 9.90 -22.91
N ASP A 34 2.44 9.92 -21.70
CA ASP A 34 2.93 9.12 -20.62
C ASP A 34 3.00 7.64 -21.04
N ASP A 35 4.14 7.03 -20.82
CA ASP A 35 4.29 5.59 -20.98
C ASP A 35 3.74 4.92 -19.73
N ALA A 36 2.42 4.69 -19.77
CA ALA A 36 1.73 3.94 -18.74
C ALA A 36 1.95 2.42 -18.90
N GLU A 37 3.05 2.00 -19.53
CA GLU A 37 3.47 0.62 -19.41
C GLU A 37 3.73 0.37 -17.93
N GLU A 38 2.80 -0.33 -17.29
CA GLU A 38 2.94 -0.77 -15.91
C GLU A 38 4.23 -1.61 -15.87
N LEU A 39 5.32 -0.99 -15.45
CA LEU A 39 6.55 -1.73 -15.13
C LEU A 39 6.14 -2.91 -14.27
N PRO A 40 6.58 -4.13 -14.58
CA PRO A 40 6.19 -5.30 -13.83
C PRO A 40 6.42 -5.03 -12.34
N GLU A 41 5.35 -5.12 -11.58
CA GLU A 41 5.32 -4.73 -10.18
C GLU A 41 6.29 -5.61 -9.39
N LEU A 42 7.42 -5.01 -8.98
CA LEU A 42 8.46 -5.71 -8.23
C LEU A 42 7.98 -5.91 -6.79
N LEU A 43 7.89 -7.18 -6.38
CA LEU A 43 7.53 -7.57 -5.03
C LEU A 43 8.75 -7.52 -4.11
N ILE A 44 8.53 -7.04 -2.89
CA ILE A 44 9.53 -7.06 -1.81
C ILE A 44 9.38 -8.32 -0.97
N VAL A 45 8.14 -8.81 -0.80
CA VAL A 45 7.82 -9.98 0.03
C VAL A 45 7.73 -11.27 -0.79
N GLY A 46 7.90 -12.40 -0.13
CA GLY A 46 7.74 -13.74 -0.72
C GLY A 46 8.98 -14.30 -1.43
N SER A 47 10.11 -13.58 -1.47
CA SER A 47 11.37 -14.08 -2.05
C SER A 47 12.59 -13.51 -1.33
N ARG A 48 13.63 -14.35 -1.19
CA ARG A 48 14.97 -13.88 -0.73
C ARG A 48 15.70 -13.11 -1.82
N ALA A 49 15.41 -13.37 -3.08
CA ALA A 49 15.91 -12.60 -4.21
C ALA A 49 14.97 -11.41 -4.44
N GLY A 50 15.48 -10.19 -4.24
CA GLY A 50 14.73 -8.98 -4.56
C GLY A 50 14.40 -8.88 -6.05
N GLY A 51 13.31 -8.20 -6.39
CA GLY A 51 12.99 -7.86 -7.77
C GLY A 51 12.23 -8.93 -8.56
N ARG A 52 11.51 -9.84 -7.92
CA ARG A 52 10.58 -10.75 -8.62
C ARG A 52 9.28 -10.04 -8.96
N THR A 53 8.70 -10.41 -10.09
CA THR A 53 7.38 -9.95 -10.49
C THR A 53 6.29 -10.76 -9.77
N LYS A 54 5.07 -10.22 -9.70
CA LYS A 54 3.92 -10.90 -9.10
C LYS A 54 3.65 -12.26 -9.75
N VAL A 55 3.88 -12.35 -11.07
CA VAL A 55 3.67 -13.58 -11.85
C VAL A 55 4.68 -14.68 -11.50
N ASP A 56 5.91 -14.30 -11.13
CA ASP A 56 6.99 -15.24 -10.81
C ASP A 56 7.01 -15.66 -9.32
N SER A 57 6.08 -15.14 -8.52
CA SER A 57 6.03 -15.47 -7.10
C SER A 57 5.38 -16.84 -6.89
N PRO A 58 6.06 -17.79 -6.21
CA PRO A 58 5.50 -19.12 -5.91
C PRO A 58 4.41 -19.05 -4.82
N VAL A 59 4.25 -17.92 -4.16
CA VAL A 59 3.29 -17.69 -3.07
C VAL A 59 2.33 -16.55 -3.43
N PRO A 60 1.06 -16.64 -3.02
CA PRO A 60 0.06 -15.64 -3.35
C PRO A 60 0.37 -14.33 -2.62
N VAL A 61 0.74 -13.31 -3.37
CA VAL A 61 0.94 -11.93 -2.88
C VAL A 61 -0.09 -11.03 -3.52
N ASP A 62 -0.91 -10.39 -2.68
CA ASP A 62 -1.79 -9.32 -3.13
C ASP A 62 -1.06 -7.99 -3.05
N VAL A 63 -1.23 -7.16 -4.06
CA VAL A 63 -0.65 -5.83 -4.12
C VAL A 63 -1.75 -4.80 -4.28
N PHE A 64 -1.78 -3.84 -3.38
CA PHE A 64 -2.77 -2.77 -3.35
C PHE A 64 -2.06 -1.42 -3.53
N ASP A 65 -2.39 -0.72 -4.60
CA ASP A 65 -1.98 0.67 -4.81
C ASP A 65 -2.84 1.60 -3.94
N VAL A 66 -2.20 2.28 -3.00
CA VAL A 66 -2.90 3.13 -2.03
C VAL A 66 -3.53 4.33 -2.71
N ALA A 67 -2.90 4.91 -3.73
CA ALA A 67 -3.43 6.07 -4.44
C ALA A 67 -4.65 5.71 -5.28
N LYS A 68 -4.66 4.55 -5.92
CA LYS A 68 -5.83 4.05 -6.67
C LYS A 68 -6.99 3.73 -5.71
N THR A 69 -6.69 3.05 -4.61
CA THR A 69 -7.71 2.63 -3.64
C THR A 69 -8.35 3.81 -2.91
N SER A 70 -7.57 4.81 -2.52
CA SER A 70 -8.08 6.01 -1.83
C SER A 70 -8.96 6.90 -2.71
N LYS A 71 -8.83 6.81 -4.03
CA LYS A 71 -9.76 7.51 -4.97
C LYS A 71 -11.14 6.88 -5.00
N VAL A 72 -11.21 5.56 -4.84
CA VAL A 72 -12.47 4.81 -4.86
C VAL A 72 -13.14 4.81 -3.49
N GLN A 73 -12.32 4.73 -2.46
CA GLN A 73 -12.76 4.71 -1.06
C GLN A 73 -11.95 5.73 -0.27
N PRO A 74 -12.51 6.91 0.01
CA PRO A 74 -11.81 8.00 0.72
C PRO A 74 -11.67 7.69 2.21
N GLN A 75 -11.03 6.57 2.54
CA GLN A 75 -10.70 6.18 3.89
C GLN A 75 -9.34 6.74 4.29
N VAL A 76 -9.23 7.23 5.51
CA VAL A 76 -8.02 7.85 6.02
C VAL A 76 -7.08 6.80 6.63
N ASN A 77 -7.64 5.79 7.27
CA ASN A 77 -6.89 4.78 8.00
C ASN A 77 -6.55 3.58 7.13
N ILE A 78 -5.33 3.07 7.24
CA ILE A 78 -4.83 1.89 6.51
C ILE A 78 -5.72 0.68 6.78
N ASN A 79 -6.18 0.50 8.02
CA ASN A 79 -7.03 -0.62 8.41
C ASN A 79 -8.36 -0.63 7.67
N GLN A 80 -8.98 0.52 7.51
CA GLN A 80 -10.25 0.66 6.78
C GLN A 80 -10.05 0.35 5.30
N ILE A 81 -8.94 0.82 4.72
CA ILE A 81 -8.57 0.51 3.33
C ILE A 81 -8.40 -1.01 3.18
N LEU A 82 -7.60 -1.64 4.03
CA LEU A 82 -7.31 -3.06 3.95
C LEU A 82 -8.54 -3.95 4.22
N ASN A 83 -9.38 -3.61 5.17
CA ASN A 83 -10.63 -4.33 5.44
C ASN A 83 -11.55 -4.38 4.20
N SER A 84 -11.47 -3.37 3.34
CA SER A 84 -12.32 -3.30 2.14
C SER A 84 -11.75 -4.03 0.93
N VAL A 85 -10.42 -4.11 0.81
CA VAL A 85 -9.75 -4.65 -0.40
C VAL A 85 -9.02 -5.97 -0.17
N ALA A 86 -8.72 -6.33 1.07
CA ALA A 86 -7.99 -7.53 1.42
C ALA A 86 -8.87 -8.50 2.22
N PRO A 87 -9.53 -9.50 1.60
CA PRO A 87 -10.47 -10.39 2.29
C PRO A 87 -9.87 -11.22 3.42
N SER A 88 -8.56 -11.43 3.40
CA SER A 88 -7.84 -12.16 4.46
C SER A 88 -7.44 -11.28 5.64
N PHE A 89 -7.58 -9.96 5.51
CA PHE A 89 -7.24 -9.00 6.52
C PHE A 89 -8.45 -8.68 7.41
N THR A 90 -8.22 -8.61 8.69
CA THR A 90 -9.19 -8.15 9.68
C THR A 90 -8.50 -7.20 10.64
N SER A 91 -9.11 -6.08 10.89
CA SER A 91 -8.74 -5.18 11.99
C SER A 91 -10.02 -4.61 12.54
N THR A 92 -10.22 -4.75 13.83
CA THR A 92 -11.41 -4.26 14.51
C THR A 92 -11.01 -3.09 15.39
N THR A 93 -11.45 -1.89 15.03
CA THR A 93 -11.28 -0.73 15.91
C THR A 93 -12.11 -0.95 17.16
N GLN A 94 -11.44 -1.03 18.28
CA GLN A 94 -12.08 -1.22 19.59
C GLN A 94 -12.48 0.15 20.16
N VAL A 95 -13.63 0.23 20.80
CA VAL A 95 -14.17 1.49 21.34
C VAL A 95 -14.30 1.46 22.87
N VAL A 96 -14.10 0.32 23.51
CA VAL A 96 -14.42 0.10 24.93
C VAL A 96 -13.31 -0.70 25.67
N SER A 97 -12.14 -0.80 25.13
CA SER A 97 -11.04 -1.57 25.74
C SER A 97 -10.00 -0.66 26.32
N ASP A 98 -9.87 -0.64 27.63
CA ASP A 98 -8.89 0.19 28.39
C ASP A 98 -7.52 0.25 27.72
N GLY A 99 -7.17 1.38 27.11
CA GLY A 99 -5.87 1.65 26.49
C GLY A 99 -5.59 0.92 25.17
N SER A 100 -6.23 -0.23 24.89
CA SER A 100 -6.07 -0.94 23.64
C SER A 100 -6.98 -0.45 22.51
N ASP A 101 -7.91 0.43 22.81
CA ASP A 101 -8.79 1.11 21.85
C ASP A 101 -8.06 2.10 20.94
N HIS A 102 -6.86 2.50 21.32
CA HIS A 102 -5.98 3.35 20.50
C HIS A 102 -5.12 2.58 19.50
N LEU A 103 -5.12 1.23 19.58
CA LEU A 103 -4.30 0.38 18.74
C LEU A 103 -5.16 -0.35 17.72
N ASP A 104 -4.77 -0.29 16.46
CA ASP A 104 -5.39 -1.05 15.38
C ASP A 104 -4.40 -2.10 14.85
N PRO A 105 -4.28 -3.25 15.52
CA PRO A 105 -3.36 -4.30 15.12
C PRO A 105 -3.80 -5.01 13.84
N ALA A 106 -2.83 -5.34 13.00
CA ALA A 106 -3.06 -6.14 11.82
C ALA A 106 -3.33 -7.60 12.19
N GLN A 107 -4.36 -8.19 11.59
CA GLN A 107 -4.65 -9.62 11.68
C GLN A 107 -4.84 -10.19 10.28
N LEU A 108 -4.30 -11.37 10.02
CA LEU A 108 -4.49 -12.09 8.78
C LEU A 108 -5.08 -13.47 9.07
N ARG A 109 -6.06 -13.87 8.24
CA ARG A 109 -6.65 -15.21 8.27
C ARG A 109 -7.26 -15.60 9.62
N GLY A 110 -7.69 -14.63 10.41
CA GLY A 110 -8.24 -14.85 11.75
C GLY A 110 -7.24 -15.28 12.82
N LEU A 111 -5.93 -15.21 12.53
CA LEU A 111 -4.86 -15.49 13.48
C LEU A 111 -4.50 -14.23 14.29
N GLY A 112 -3.81 -14.41 15.41
CA GLY A 112 -3.46 -13.31 16.31
C GLY A 112 -2.54 -12.25 15.68
N PRO A 113 -2.56 -11.04 16.21
CA PRO A 113 -1.75 -9.94 15.68
C PRO A 113 -0.24 -10.14 15.88
N ASP A 114 0.17 -10.97 16.81
CA ASP A 114 1.54 -11.42 17.04
C ASP A 114 2.05 -12.38 15.95
N GLN A 115 1.16 -12.97 15.17
CA GLN A 115 1.46 -13.90 14.10
C GLN A 115 1.45 -13.25 12.71
N THR A 116 1.18 -11.95 12.65
CA THR A 116 1.18 -11.15 11.42
C THR A 116 2.37 -10.22 11.40
N LEU A 117 3.36 -10.52 10.56
CA LEU A 117 4.56 -9.69 10.45
C LEU A 117 4.28 -8.45 9.61
N VAL A 118 4.54 -7.28 10.17
CA VAL A 118 4.48 -6.01 9.43
C VAL A 118 5.88 -5.52 9.11
N LEU A 119 6.10 -5.22 7.84
CA LEU A 119 7.33 -4.64 7.31
C LEU A 119 7.06 -3.21 6.81
N LEU A 120 8.05 -2.34 6.94
CA LEU A 120 8.09 -1.02 6.33
C LEU A 120 9.29 -0.94 5.38
N ASN A 121 9.03 -0.83 4.07
CA ASN A 121 10.07 -0.91 3.04
C ASN A 121 10.95 -2.18 3.18
N GLY A 122 10.35 -3.33 3.50
CA GLY A 122 11.04 -4.61 3.67
C GLY A 122 11.75 -4.79 5.01
N LYS A 123 11.71 -3.80 5.91
CA LYS A 123 12.30 -3.87 7.25
C LYS A 123 11.21 -4.09 8.29
N ARG A 124 11.49 -4.95 9.28
CA ARG A 124 10.54 -5.22 10.37
C ARG A 124 10.12 -3.94 11.08
N ARG A 125 8.81 -3.75 11.22
CA ARG A 125 8.25 -2.72 12.08
C ARG A 125 8.18 -3.26 13.51
N HIS A 126 8.47 -2.43 14.49
CA HIS A 126 8.33 -2.81 15.90
C HIS A 126 6.85 -3.00 16.27
N THR A 127 6.60 -3.88 17.20
CA THR A 127 5.28 -4.05 17.83
C THR A 127 4.97 -2.88 18.77
N SER A 128 3.70 -2.69 19.10
CA SER A 128 3.29 -1.75 20.13
C SER A 128 3.85 -2.17 21.49
N ALA A 129 4.03 -1.23 22.41
CA ALA A 129 4.43 -1.51 23.78
C ALA A 129 3.26 -1.98 24.65
N PHE A 130 2.06 -2.03 24.11
CA PHE A 130 0.83 -2.32 24.83
C PHE A 130 0.34 -3.74 24.54
N ILE A 131 0.04 -4.51 25.58
CA ILE A 131 -0.53 -5.85 25.45
C ILE A 131 -2.04 -5.74 25.23
N ASN A 132 -2.56 -6.48 24.27
CA ASN A 132 -4.00 -6.55 24.02
C ASN A 132 -4.69 -7.17 25.24
N VAL A 133 -5.66 -6.44 25.80
CA VAL A 133 -6.41 -6.83 27.00
C VAL A 133 -7.82 -7.30 26.66
N ASN A 134 -8.66 -7.39 27.63
CA ASN A 134 -10.04 -7.90 27.52
C ASN A 134 -10.82 -7.30 26.37
N GLY A 135 -11.51 -8.16 25.60
CA GLY A 135 -12.34 -7.75 24.50
C GLY A 135 -11.61 -7.49 23.19
N THR A 136 -10.28 -7.42 23.19
CA THR A 136 -9.48 -7.27 21.97
C THR A 136 -9.11 -8.61 21.35
N PRO A 137 -9.11 -8.71 20.03
CA PRO A 137 -8.53 -9.85 19.34
C PRO A 137 -7.05 -10.02 19.70
N GLY A 138 -6.63 -11.27 19.93
CA GLY A 138 -5.25 -11.54 20.34
C GLY A 138 -4.93 -11.16 21.78
N ARG A 139 -5.90 -11.34 22.70
CA ARG A 139 -5.69 -11.09 24.14
C ARG A 139 -4.41 -11.72 24.65
N GLY A 140 -3.59 -10.94 25.37
CA GLY A 140 -2.31 -11.37 25.93
C GLY A 140 -1.14 -11.29 24.94
N THR A 141 -1.37 -10.84 23.72
CA THR A 141 -0.35 -10.65 22.69
C THR A 141 -0.11 -9.18 22.39
N VAL A 142 0.93 -8.89 21.63
CA VAL A 142 1.24 -7.56 21.10
C VAL A 142 1.27 -7.63 19.58
N GLY A 143 0.80 -6.58 18.92
CA GLY A 143 0.83 -6.45 17.48
C GLY A 143 1.46 -5.14 17.02
N THR A 144 1.64 -4.99 15.74
CA THR A 144 2.05 -3.70 15.17
C THR A 144 0.84 -2.81 15.02
N ASP A 145 0.92 -1.60 15.56
CA ASP A 145 -0.10 -0.57 15.38
C ASP A 145 0.00 0.03 13.98
N LEU A 146 -1.03 -0.18 13.16
CA LEU A 146 -1.12 0.38 11.81
C LEU A 146 -1.59 1.83 11.80
N ASN A 147 -2.28 2.30 12.85
CA ASN A 147 -2.70 3.70 12.96
C ASN A 147 -1.51 4.66 13.09
N ALA A 148 -0.39 4.17 13.61
CA ALA A 148 0.84 4.96 13.69
C ALA A 148 1.50 5.24 12.33
N ILE A 149 0.95 4.70 11.23
CA ILE A 149 1.50 4.84 9.88
C ILE A 149 0.49 5.58 9.01
N PRO A 150 0.79 6.80 8.57
CA PRO A 150 -0.15 7.57 7.77
C PRO A 150 -0.31 6.99 6.37
N SER A 151 -1.55 6.74 5.94
CA SER A 151 -1.86 6.14 4.65
C SER A 151 -1.35 6.98 3.47
N PHE A 152 -1.37 8.30 3.58
CA PHE A 152 -0.89 9.20 2.51
C PHE A 152 0.63 9.08 2.25
N ALA A 153 1.41 8.53 3.20
CA ALA A 153 2.84 8.30 3.03
C ALA A 153 3.14 7.00 2.25
N LEU A 154 2.12 6.15 2.05
CA LEU A 154 2.28 4.87 1.38
C LEU A 154 2.07 5.00 -0.13
N SER A 155 2.86 4.26 -0.89
CA SER A 155 2.65 4.03 -2.33
C SER A 155 1.83 2.78 -2.56
N LYS A 156 2.25 1.66 -1.95
CA LYS A 156 1.58 0.35 -2.09
C LYS A 156 1.67 -0.47 -0.82
N ILE A 157 0.77 -1.43 -0.71
CA ILE A 157 0.73 -2.43 0.35
C ILE A 157 0.81 -3.81 -0.31
N GLU A 158 1.76 -4.63 0.11
CA GLU A 158 1.91 -6.02 -0.32
C GLU A 158 1.47 -6.94 0.82
N VAL A 159 0.56 -7.85 0.56
CA VAL A 159 0.05 -8.81 1.55
C VAL A 159 0.36 -10.22 1.08
N LEU A 160 1.30 -10.87 1.74
CA LEU A 160 1.58 -12.29 1.56
C LEU A 160 0.62 -13.07 2.44
N ARG A 161 -0.33 -13.77 1.80
CA ARG A 161 -1.42 -14.47 2.47
C ARG A 161 -1.09 -15.87 2.97
N ASP A 162 0.15 -16.29 2.88
CA ASP A 162 0.56 -17.61 3.31
C ASP A 162 1.58 -17.52 4.44
N GLY A 163 1.73 -18.64 5.18
CA GLY A 163 2.73 -18.76 6.22
C GLY A 163 4.14 -18.58 5.67
N ALA A 164 4.87 -17.63 6.21
CA ALA A 164 6.21 -17.29 5.76
C ALA A 164 7.24 -17.42 6.89
N SER A 165 6.92 -18.18 7.94
CA SER A 165 7.76 -18.35 9.13
C SER A 165 9.14 -18.94 8.82
N ALA A 166 9.24 -19.81 7.79
CA ALA A 166 10.53 -20.34 7.34
C ALA A 166 11.49 -19.27 6.82
N GLN A 167 10.96 -18.16 6.31
CA GLN A 167 11.76 -17.06 5.77
C GLN A 167 11.88 -15.88 6.74
N TYR A 168 10.80 -15.58 7.46
CA TYR A 168 10.65 -14.37 8.25
C TYR A 168 10.62 -14.60 9.76
N GLY A 169 10.46 -15.84 10.23
CA GLY A 169 10.42 -16.19 11.66
C GLY A 169 9.01 -16.42 12.19
N SER A 170 8.89 -16.64 13.49
CA SER A 170 7.67 -17.09 14.18
C SER A 170 6.51 -16.09 14.09
N ASP A 171 6.78 -14.84 13.91
CA ASP A 171 5.79 -13.77 13.81
C ASP A 171 5.17 -13.63 12.39
N ALA A 172 5.56 -14.49 11.45
CA ALA A 172 5.01 -14.55 10.10
C ALA A 172 4.20 -15.84 9.82
N ILE A 173 3.54 -16.39 10.84
CA ILE A 173 2.72 -17.61 10.70
C ILE A 173 1.45 -17.32 9.90
N ALA A 174 0.79 -16.21 10.19
CA ALA A 174 -0.42 -15.78 9.49
C ALA A 174 -0.12 -15.21 8.10
N GLY A 175 1.04 -14.61 7.94
CA GLY A 175 1.48 -13.97 6.71
C GLY A 175 2.37 -12.76 6.97
N VAL A 176 2.69 -12.05 5.90
CA VAL A 176 3.53 -10.85 5.94
C VAL A 176 2.83 -9.71 5.23
N MET A 177 2.84 -8.55 5.85
CA MET A 177 2.36 -7.31 5.26
C MET A 177 3.54 -6.35 5.09
N ASN A 178 3.81 -5.90 3.86
CA ASN A 178 4.83 -4.91 3.60
C ASN A 178 4.22 -3.60 3.12
N LEU A 179 4.53 -2.54 3.86
CA LEU A 179 4.08 -1.19 3.60
C LEU A 179 5.22 -0.44 2.88
N ALA A 180 5.02 -0.12 1.62
CA ALA A 180 6.01 0.61 0.83
C ALA A 180 5.73 2.11 0.89
N LEU A 181 6.72 2.89 1.32
CA LEU A 181 6.63 4.35 1.36
C LEU A 181 6.79 4.95 -0.04
N LYS A 182 6.16 6.09 -0.26
CA LYS A 182 6.42 6.93 -1.43
C LYS A 182 7.88 7.38 -1.47
N ARG A 183 8.45 7.41 -2.68
CA ARG A 183 9.83 7.86 -2.91
C ARG A 183 9.88 9.21 -3.63
N GLU A 184 8.77 9.88 -3.74
CA GLU A 184 8.67 11.18 -4.39
C GLU A 184 9.44 12.24 -3.61
N LYS A 185 10.11 13.14 -4.33
CA LYS A 185 10.75 14.33 -3.76
C LYS A 185 9.76 15.48 -3.82
N GLY A 186 9.68 16.26 -2.74
CA GLY A 186 8.82 17.42 -2.68
C GLY A 186 7.99 17.47 -1.40
N LEU A 187 7.09 18.45 -1.33
CA LEU A 187 6.11 18.61 -0.27
C LEU A 187 4.73 18.28 -0.82
N SER A 188 4.03 17.35 -0.18
CA SER A 188 2.61 17.13 -0.43
C SER A 188 1.82 17.37 0.85
N THR A 189 0.71 18.08 0.75
CA THR A 189 -0.21 18.33 1.87
C THR A 189 -1.58 17.77 1.52
N GLN A 190 -2.21 17.11 2.48
CA GLN A 190 -3.57 16.61 2.34
C GLN A 190 -4.41 17.13 3.50
N LEU A 191 -5.53 17.75 3.18
CA LEU A 191 -6.53 18.16 4.15
C LEU A 191 -7.79 17.31 3.96
N SER A 192 -8.21 16.63 5.01
CA SER A 192 -9.44 15.83 5.01
C SER A 192 -10.41 16.37 6.04
N LEU A 193 -11.63 16.67 5.63
CA LEU A 193 -12.71 17.12 6.49
C LEU A 193 -13.83 16.12 6.39
N GLY A 194 -14.27 15.59 7.52
CA GLY A 194 -15.36 14.62 7.60
C GLY A 194 -16.25 14.89 8.80
N GLY A 195 -17.52 14.46 8.72
CA GLY A 195 -18.47 14.58 9.81
C GLY A 195 -19.63 13.61 9.66
N HIS A 196 -20.25 13.28 10.78
CA HIS A 196 -21.47 12.51 10.82
C HIS A 196 -22.67 13.46 10.95
N LEU A 197 -23.59 13.38 10.00
CA LEU A 197 -24.88 14.04 10.07
C LEU A 197 -25.90 13.04 10.64
N THR A 198 -26.18 13.16 11.92
CA THR A 198 -27.27 12.39 12.55
C THR A 198 -28.56 13.21 12.43
N PRO A 199 -29.64 12.70 11.80
CA PRO A 199 -30.92 13.35 11.83
C PRO A 199 -31.33 13.44 13.30
N LYS A 200 -31.72 14.65 13.78
CA LYS A 200 -32.33 14.80 15.11
C LYS A 200 -33.56 13.90 15.17
N ALA A 201 -33.56 12.94 16.08
CA ALA A 201 -34.78 12.23 16.44
C ALA A 201 -35.82 13.29 16.80
N LYS A 202 -36.96 13.30 16.11
CA LYS A 202 -38.12 14.05 16.55
C LYS A 202 -38.64 13.31 17.78
N ASP A 203 -38.46 13.88 18.94
CA ASP A 203 -39.15 13.42 20.15
C ASP A 203 -40.65 13.57 19.91
N HIS A 204 -41.33 12.46 19.91
CA HIS A 204 -42.77 12.36 19.92
C HIS A 204 -43.24 12.04 21.33
#